data_74d4af69eb4e94d0c3c91407f1bb91b5
#
_entry.id   74d4af69eb4e94d0c3c91407f1bb91b5
#
_cell.length_a   1.000
_cell.length_b   1.000
_cell.length_c   1.000
_cell.angle_alpha   90.00
_cell.angle_beta   90.00
_cell.angle_gamma   90.00
#
_symmetry.space_group_name_H-M   'P 1'
#
loop_
_entity.id
_entity.type
_entity.pdbx_description
1 polymer ?
#
loop_
_entity_poly.entity_id
_entity_poly.type
_entity_poly.pdbx_seq_one_letter_code
_entity_poly.pdbx_strand_id
1 'polypeptide(L)'
;YQHAKTSVQMGFRTVFCGELNNFTGSLARTREEYETLNKGDELVSFRLGVHAEYTTSRELLEGMAELAHEYKQPVYLHLAETKKEVEECKMRYGMSPVQFLDSIGLFDYGGGGFHGVWMDETDRNICREKKVSIVTNPSSNAKLASGIADLPALKKAGINLAIGTDGPASNNALDMFREMYLAAVLPKLKYEDAAVMDAADVLKMATTGGALAMGLPECMYVKEGQFADLILIDLQRPNMQPVHNLVKNLVYSGSKENVKMTMVNGMVLYENGEFFVGESPSEIYAKANEVTKRITQ
;
A
#
# COMPACT_ATOMS: atom_id res chain seq x y z
N TYR A 1 2.63 -18.73 -5.51
CA TYR A 1 3.08 -18.95 -6.90
C TYR A 1 1.96 -18.70 -7.93
N GLN A 2 0.72 -19.15 -7.68
CA GLN A 2 -0.37 -19.01 -8.66
C GLN A 2 -0.70 -17.53 -8.93
N HIS A 3 -0.77 -16.70 -7.89
CA HIS A 3 -1.00 -15.25 -8.05
C HIS A 3 0.12 -14.57 -8.85
N ALA A 4 1.40 -14.96 -8.60
CA ALA A 4 2.52 -14.43 -9.35
C ALA A 4 2.42 -14.76 -10.85
N LYS A 5 2.09 -16.02 -11.19
CA LYS A 5 1.83 -16.42 -12.58
C LYS A 5 0.70 -15.61 -13.22
N THR A 6 -0.40 -15.41 -12.50
CA THR A 6 -1.53 -14.62 -12.99
C THR A 6 -1.12 -13.17 -13.24
N SER A 7 -0.35 -12.53 -12.34
CA SER A 7 0.14 -11.17 -12.53
C SER A 7 0.99 -11.04 -13.81
N VAL A 8 1.93 -11.98 -14.02
CA VAL A 8 2.76 -12.02 -15.23
C VAL A 8 1.92 -12.22 -16.50
N GLN A 9 0.98 -13.16 -16.48
CA GLN A 9 0.08 -13.42 -17.61
C GLN A 9 -0.76 -12.19 -17.99
N MET A 10 -1.17 -11.41 -16.99
CA MET A 10 -1.92 -10.17 -17.20
C MET A 10 -1.01 -8.97 -17.55
N GLY A 11 0.31 -9.13 -17.50
CA GLY A 11 1.27 -8.05 -17.71
C GLY A 11 1.36 -7.06 -16.54
N PHE A 12 0.91 -7.44 -15.34
CA PHE A 12 0.80 -6.54 -14.20
C PHE A 12 2.04 -6.60 -13.31
N ARG A 13 2.67 -5.45 -13.02
CA ARG A 13 3.77 -5.39 -12.06
C ARG A 13 3.22 -5.54 -10.64
N THR A 14 3.73 -6.54 -9.91
CA THR A 14 3.24 -6.85 -8.57
C THR A 14 4.39 -7.05 -7.59
N VAL A 15 4.32 -6.33 -6.49
CA VAL A 15 5.18 -6.55 -5.32
C VAL A 15 4.38 -7.36 -4.30
N PHE A 16 4.65 -8.64 -4.21
CA PHE A 16 4.07 -9.50 -3.19
C PHE A 16 4.71 -9.25 -1.84
N CYS A 17 3.96 -9.44 -0.78
CA CYS A 17 4.43 -9.37 0.59
C CYS A 17 4.09 -10.65 1.34
N GLY A 18 4.99 -11.10 2.20
CA GLY A 18 4.71 -12.19 3.12
C GLY A 18 3.56 -11.84 4.07
N GLU A 19 2.76 -12.84 4.43
CA GLU A 19 1.59 -12.71 5.31
C GLU A 19 1.70 -13.69 6.49
N LEU A 20 2.92 -13.85 7.02
CA LEU A 20 3.18 -14.76 8.13
C LEU A 20 2.36 -14.36 9.36
N ASN A 21 1.67 -15.33 9.96
CA ASN A 21 0.95 -15.18 11.21
C ASN A 21 0.80 -16.54 11.90
N ASN A 22 0.17 -16.60 13.08
CA ASN A 22 -0.01 -17.83 13.87
C ASN A 22 -0.87 -18.92 13.19
N PHE A 23 -1.62 -18.55 12.15
CA PHE A 23 -2.60 -19.43 11.51
C PHE A 23 -2.17 -19.88 10.12
N THR A 24 -1.37 -19.06 9.43
CA THR A 24 -0.96 -19.30 8.04
C THR A 24 0.51 -18.95 7.81
N GLY A 25 1.14 -19.68 6.91
CA GLY A 25 2.54 -19.45 6.55
C GLY A 25 3.53 -20.12 7.50
N SER A 26 4.80 -19.93 7.21
CA SER A 26 5.93 -20.29 8.06
C SER A 26 7.17 -19.51 7.62
N LEU A 27 8.15 -19.35 8.48
CA LEU A 27 9.45 -18.72 8.14
C LEU A 27 10.12 -19.45 6.96
N ALA A 28 10.08 -20.78 6.93
CA ALA A 28 10.64 -21.57 5.83
C ALA A 28 9.95 -21.28 4.49
N ARG A 29 8.62 -21.17 4.48
CA ARG A 29 7.86 -20.80 3.29
C ARG A 29 8.16 -19.37 2.85
N THR A 30 8.22 -18.43 3.78
CA THR A 30 8.58 -17.03 3.47
C THR A 30 9.96 -16.93 2.82
N ARG A 31 10.94 -17.71 3.33
CA ARG A 31 12.29 -17.83 2.74
C ARG A 31 12.22 -18.35 1.29
N GLU A 32 11.52 -19.46 1.07
CA GLU A 32 11.35 -20.05 -0.25
C GLU A 32 10.69 -19.09 -1.25
N GLU A 33 9.61 -18.41 -0.84
CA GLU A 33 8.91 -17.42 -1.66
C GLU A 33 9.82 -16.22 -1.98
N TYR A 34 10.57 -15.71 -1.00
CA TYR A 34 11.54 -14.63 -1.21
C TYR A 34 12.61 -15.02 -2.23
N GLU A 35 13.22 -16.17 -2.07
CA GLU A 35 14.32 -16.64 -2.94
C GLU A 35 13.86 -16.99 -4.35
N THR A 36 12.63 -17.47 -4.50
CA THR A 36 12.09 -17.90 -5.79
C THR A 36 11.50 -16.73 -6.58
N LEU A 37 10.65 -15.92 -5.95
CA LEU A 37 9.93 -14.86 -6.66
C LEU A 37 10.84 -13.69 -7.06
N ASN A 38 11.86 -13.39 -6.26
CA ASN A 38 12.83 -12.34 -6.60
C ASN A 38 13.88 -12.74 -7.66
N LYS A 39 13.91 -14.00 -8.08
CA LYS A 39 14.76 -14.49 -9.17
C LYS A 39 13.97 -14.82 -10.43
N GLY A 40 12.65 -14.62 -10.39
CA GLY A 40 11.73 -14.98 -11.46
C GLY A 40 11.56 -13.89 -12.51
N ASP A 41 10.32 -13.57 -12.82
CA ASP A 41 9.95 -12.56 -13.81
C ASP A 41 10.17 -11.14 -13.28
N GLU A 42 10.62 -10.21 -14.14
CA GLU A 42 10.88 -8.81 -13.78
C GLU A 42 9.62 -8.03 -13.34
N LEU A 43 8.44 -8.52 -13.67
CA LEU A 43 7.16 -7.95 -13.22
C LEU A 43 6.80 -8.37 -11.80
N VAL A 44 7.52 -9.32 -11.19
CA VAL A 44 7.22 -9.87 -9.88
C VAL A 44 8.38 -9.66 -8.94
N SER A 45 8.09 -9.13 -7.76
CA SER A 45 9.01 -9.14 -6.63
C SER A 45 8.29 -9.52 -5.34
N PHE A 46 9.06 -9.95 -4.34
CA PHE A 46 8.55 -10.35 -3.05
C PHE A 46 9.26 -9.60 -1.93
N ARG A 47 8.51 -9.16 -0.93
CA ARG A 47 9.02 -8.51 0.28
C ARG A 47 8.73 -9.37 1.49
N LEU A 48 9.63 -9.33 2.47
CA LEU A 48 9.39 -9.95 3.77
C LEU A 48 8.21 -9.26 4.46
N GLY A 49 7.38 -10.03 5.13
CA GLY A 49 6.25 -9.46 5.84
C GLY A 49 5.57 -10.42 6.78
N VAL A 50 4.91 -9.84 7.76
CA VAL A 50 4.01 -10.50 8.69
C VAL A 50 2.65 -9.84 8.61
N HIS A 51 1.58 -10.51 9.02
CA HIS A 51 0.25 -9.93 8.96
C HIS A 51 0.15 -8.68 9.88
N ALA A 52 0.31 -8.88 11.18
CA ALA A 52 0.28 -7.82 12.19
C ALA A 52 0.92 -8.32 13.51
N GLU A 53 1.26 -7.41 14.41
CA GLU A 53 1.82 -7.76 15.73
C GLU A 53 0.87 -8.66 16.51
N TYR A 54 -0.42 -8.33 16.56
CA TYR A 54 -1.41 -9.04 17.38
C TYR A 54 -1.85 -10.41 16.83
N THR A 55 -1.51 -10.74 15.60
CA THR A 55 -1.81 -12.06 14.98
C THR A 55 -0.58 -12.97 14.87
N THR A 56 0.58 -12.48 15.26
CA THR A 56 1.86 -13.15 15.06
C THR A 56 2.58 -13.29 16.40
N SER A 57 2.95 -14.51 16.79
CA SER A 57 3.64 -14.74 18.04
C SER A 57 5.01 -14.06 18.07
N ARG A 58 5.52 -13.80 19.27
CA ARG A 58 6.81 -13.17 19.44
C ARG A 58 7.94 -13.96 18.76
N GLU A 59 7.91 -15.28 18.86
CA GLU A 59 8.90 -16.17 18.25
C GLU A 59 8.89 -16.05 16.72
N LEU A 60 7.71 -15.91 16.09
CA LEU A 60 7.60 -15.71 14.65
C LEU A 60 8.05 -14.30 14.24
N LEU A 61 7.78 -13.29 15.05
CA LEU A 61 8.24 -11.92 14.83
C LEU A 61 9.77 -11.82 14.94
N GLU A 62 10.37 -12.43 15.96
CA GLU A 62 11.82 -12.51 16.14
C GLU A 62 12.47 -13.31 14.99
N GLY A 63 11.89 -14.44 14.57
CA GLY A 63 12.36 -15.20 13.41
C GLY A 63 12.24 -14.41 12.09
N MET A 64 11.23 -13.55 11.94
CA MET A 64 11.13 -12.64 10.78
C MET A 64 12.21 -11.55 10.84
N ALA A 65 12.54 -11.04 12.03
CA ALA A 65 13.66 -10.11 12.21
C ALA A 65 15.00 -10.76 11.84
N GLU A 66 15.21 -12.03 12.21
CA GLU A 66 16.40 -12.80 11.78
C GLU A 66 16.47 -12.93 10.25
N LEU A 67 15.36 -13.23 9.58
CA LEU A 67 15.30 -13.25 8.11
C LEU A 67 15.61 -11.88 7.50
N ALA A 68 15.07 -10.81 8.08
CA ALA A 68 15.35 -9.44 7.66
C ALA A 68 16.85 -9.11 7.78
N HIS A 69 17.50 -9.54 8.85
CA HIS A 69 18.94 -9.39 9.03
C HIS A 69 19.76 -10.24 8.05
N GLU A 70 19.36 -11.49 7.80
CA GLU A 70 20.04 -12.38 6.85
C GLU A 70 20.03 -11.83 5.43
N TYR A 71 18.85 -11.37 4.96
CA TYR A 71 18.68 -10.84 3.60
C TYR A 71 18.95 -9.33 3.49
N LYS A 72 19.11 -8.62 4.60
CA LYS A 72 19.21 -7.14 4.69
C LYS A 72 18.03 -6.47 3.96
N GLN A 73 16.83 -6.92 4.28
CA GLN A 73 15.60 -6.50 3.61
C GLN A 73 14.60 -5.90 4.59
N PRO A 74 13.80 -4.93 4.11
CA PRO A 74 12.71 -4.33 4.88
C PRO A 74 11.58 -5.34 5.15
N VAL A 75 10.85 -5.13 6.24
CA VAL A 75 9.66 -5.91 6.61
C VAL A 75 8.40 -5.06 6.56
N TYR A 76 7.31 -5.66 6.09
CA TYR A 76 6.02 -4.99 5.90
C TYR A 76 4.92 -5.65 6.73
N LEU A 77 3.99 -4.85 7.28
CA LEU A 77 2.88 -5.36 8.09
C LEU A 77 1.77 -4.31 8.27
N HIS A 78 0.57 -4.74 8.70
CA HIS A 78 -0.42 -3.82 9.24
C HIS A 78 0.10 -3.26 10.56
N LEU A 79 0.04 -1.95 10.74
CA LEU A 79 0.73 -1.26 11.83
C LEU A 79 -0.11 -0.15 12.42
N ALA A 80 -0.40 -0.25 13.71
CA ALA A 80 -1.12 0.75 14.48
C ALA A 80 -2.44 1.17 13.80
N GLU A 81 -3.19 0.21 13.29
CA GLU A 81 -4.44 0.46 12.58
C GLU A 81 -5.55 0.88 13.55
N THR A 82 -5.74 0.11 14.61
CA THR A 82 -6.83 0.34 15.57
C THR A 82 -6.31 0.74 16.93
N LYS A 83 -7.14 1.52 17.66
CA LYS A 83 -6.85 1.88 19.05
C LYS A 83 -6.67 0.64 19.92
N LYS A 84 -7.53 -0.37 19.70
CA LYS A 84 -7.50 -1.65 20.42
C LYS A 84 -6.16 -2.37 20.23
N GLU A 85 -5.65 -2.47 19.00
CA GLU A 85 -4.34 -3.05 18.70
C GLU A 85 -3.24 -2.40 19.54
N VAL A 86 -3.18 -1.06 19.54
CA VAL A 86 -2.16 -0.32 20.29
C VAL A 86 -2.30 -0.51 21.81
N GLU A 87 -3.52 -0.46 22.34
CA GLU A 87 -3.78 -0.65 23.77
C GLU A 87 -3.43 -2.08 24.22
N GLU A 88 -3.80 -3.10 23.45
CA GLU A 88 -3.48 -4.50 23.76
C GLU A 88 -1.98 -4.78 23.66
N CYS A 89 -1.27 -4.21 22.69
CA CYS A 89 0.20 -4.31 22.59
C CYS A 89 0.86 -3.67 23.83
N LYS A 90 0.39 -2.48 24.25
CA LYS A 90 0.88 -1.83 25.48
C LYS A 90 0.61 -2.67 26.73
N MET A 91 -0.51 -3.38 26.79
CA MET A 91 -0.79 -4.31 27.90
C MET A 91 0.15 -5.53 27.89
N ARG A 92 0.49 -6.08 26.70
CA ARG A 92 1.38 -7.25 26.57
C ARG A 92 2.83 -6.90 26.84
N TYR A 93 3.32 -5.80 26.28
CA TYR A 93 4.76 -5.51 26.21
C TYR A 93 5.16 -4.18 26.85
N GLY A 94 4.22 -3.39 27.36
CA GLY A 94 4.50 -2.04 27.89
C GLY A 94 4.86 -1.01 26.79
N MET A 95 4.72 -1.36 25.52
CA MET A 95 5.15 -0.60 24.36
C MET A 95 4.06 -0.58 23.29
N SER A 96 4.07 0.44 22.40
CA SER A 96 3.26 0.42 21.19
C SER A 96 3.74 -0.66 20.20
N PRO A 97 2.94 -1.05 19.19
CA PRO A 97 3.39 -1.99 18.16
C PRO A 97 4.69 -1.56 17.48
N VAL A 98 4.84 -0.27 17.15
CA VAL A 98 6.08 0.25 16.53
C VAL A 98 7.29 0.09 17.44
N GLN A 99 7.15 0.47 18.72
CA GLN A 99 8.23 0.40 19.70
C GLN A 99 8.62 -1.07 20.00
N PHE A 100 7.64 -1.94 20.12
CA PHE A 100 7.89 -3.37 20.33
C PHE A 100 8.63 -4.00 19.15
N LEU A 101 8.16 -3.77 17.93
CA LEU A 101 8.76 -4.33 16.73
C LEU A 101 10.17 -3.79 16.48
N ASP A 102 10.41 -2.52 16.77
CA ASP A 102 11.76 -1.95 16.74
C ASP A 102 12.68 -2.59 17.79
N SER A 103 12.16 -2.83 19.01
CA SER A 103 12.94 -3.43 20.10
C SER A 103 13.47 -4.84 19.81
N ILE A 104 12.83 -5.57 18.90
CA ILE A 104 13.27 -6.89 18.43
C ILE A 104 14.05 -6.81 17.10
N GLY A 105 14.40 -5.61 16.61
CA GLY A 105 15.20 -5.41 15.40
C GLY A 105 14.44 -5.61 14.07
N LEU A 106 13.09 -5.68 14.08
CA LEU A 106 12.32 -5.94 12.87
C LEU A 106 12.50 -4.86 11.81
N PHE A 107 12.75 -3.61 12.22
CA PHE A 107 12.90 -2.45 11.35
C PHE A 107 14.34 -2.04 11.06
N ASP A 108 15.34 -2.85 11.42
CA ASP A 108 16.77 -2.48 11.24
C ASP A 108 17.16 -2.26 9.78
N TYR A 109 16.42 -2.82 8.84
CA TYR A 109 16.59 -2.60 7.39
C TYR A 109 15.45 -1.81 6.74
N GLY A 110 14.70 -1.07 7.54
CA GLY A 110 13.53 -0.33 7.07
C GLY A 110 12.26 -1.16 7.06
N GLY A 111 11.22 -0.67 6.40
CA GLY A 111 9.96 -1.38 6.31
C GLY A 111 8.81 -0.57 5.76
N GLY A 112 7.63 -1.16 5.84
CA GLY A 112 6.37 -0.50 5.56
C GLY A 112 5.29 -0.87 6.56
N GLY A 113 4.66 0.14 7.13
CA GLY A 113 3.49 -0.01 7.99
C GLY A 113 2.23 0.42 7.25
N PHE A 114 1.27 -0.50 7.09
CA PHE A 114 -0.03 -0.16 6.52
C PHE A 114 -0.93 0.44 7.59
N HIS A 115 -1.76 1.41 7.22
CA HIS A 115 -2.69 2.23 8.00
C HIS A 115 -2.05 3.37 8.79
N GLY A 116 -1.22 3.12 9.82
CA GLY A 116 -0.54 4.13 10.62
C GLY A 116 -1.47 5.14 11.30
N VAL A 117 -2.62 4.68 11.82
CA VAL A 117 -3.68 5.55 12.36
C VAL A 117 -3.35 6.03 13.78
N TRP A 118 -2.90 5.10 14.65
CA TRP A 118 -2.73 5.33 16.09
C TRP A 118 -1.25 5.35 16.49
N MET A 119 -0.50 6.30 15.95
CA MET A 119 0.95 6.47 16.18
C MET A 119 1.22 7.70 17.05
N ASP A 120 1.98 7.52 18.13
CA ASP A 120 2.45 8.62 18.96
C ASP A 120 3.76 9.26 18.39
N GLU A 121 4.33 10.22 19.13
CA GLU A 121 5.54 10.90 18.70
C GLU A 121 6.77 9.98 18.68
N THR A 122 6.86 9.06 19.64
CA THR A 122 7.95 8.06 19.71
C THR A 122 7.88 7.14 18.51
N ASP A 123 6.68 6.66 18.15
CA ASP A 123 6.45 5.81 16.98
C ASP A 123 6.90 6.51 15.69
N ARG A 124 6.52 7.79 15.53
CA ARG A 124 6.93 8.60 14.37
C ARG A 124 8.46 8.79 14.29
N ASN A 125 9.11 9.00 15.42
CA ASN A 125 10.56 9.12 15.47
C ASN A 125 11.25 7.82 15.05
N ILE A 126 10.81 6.67 15.55
CA ILE A 126 11.32 5.35 15.16
C ILE A 126 11.13 5.14 13.65
N CYS A 127 9.92 5.36 13.12
CA CYS A 127 9.66 5.18 11.69
C CYS A 127 10.55 6.06 10.81
N ARG A 128 10.80 7.30 11.21
CA ARG A 128 11.75 8.19 10.51
C ARG A 128 13.17 7.63 10.55
N GLU A 129 13.68 7.29 11.72
CA GLU A 129 15.07 6.83 11.94
C GLU A 129 15.34 5.51 11.26
N LYS A 130 14.41 4.58 11.34
CA LYS A 130 14.46 3.26 10.72
C LYS A 130 14.01 3.25 9.25
N LYS A 131 13.60 4.39 8.68
CA LYS A 131 13.10 4.49 7.29
C LYS A 131 11.90 3.58 7.01
N VAL A 132 10.98 3.49 7.96
CA VAL A 132 9.71 2.79 7.78
C VAL A 132 8.74 3.72 7.07
N SER A 133 8.28 3.33 5.89
CA SER A 133 7.25 4.05 5.15
C SER A 133 5.87 3.79 5.77
N ILE A 134 4.99 4.79 5.77
CA ILE A 134 3.60 4.60 6.20
C ILE A 134 2.68 4.68 4.98
N VAL A 135 1.92 3.62 4.76
CA VAL A 135 0.95 3.49 3.67
C VAL A 135 -0.45 3.64 4.26
N THR A 136 -1.05 4.81 4.13
CA THR A 136 -2.42 5.03 4.62
C THR A 136 -3.46 4.44 3.67
N ASN A 137 -4.53 3.89 4.23
CA ASN A 137 -5.66 3.28 3.49
C ASN A 137 -6.98 4.00 3.87
N PRO A 138 -7.20 5.23 3.40
CA PRO A 138 -8.26 6.11 3.93
C PRO A 138 -9.67 5.53 3.85
N SER A 139 -10.04 4.89 2.75
CA SER A 139 -11.37 4.27 2.61
C SER A 139 -11.58 3.10 3.56
N SER A 140 -10.57 2.23 3.70
CA SER A 140 -10.61 1.11 4.64
C SER A 140 -10.68 1.62 6.08
N ASN A 141 -9.80 2.55 6.46
CA ASN A 141 -9.80 3.15 7.79
C ASN A 141 -11.16 3.77 8.16
N ALA A 142 -11.79 4.45 7.21
CA ALA A 142 -13.11 5.05 7.40
C ALA A 142 -14.23 3.99 7.48
N LYS A 143 -14.23 3.00 6.57
CA LYS A 143 -15.24 1.95 6.51
C LYS A 143 -15.23 1.05 7.74
N LEU A 144 -14.04 0.69 8.22
CA LEU A 144 -13.86 -0.17 9.40
C LEU A 144 -13.85 0.60 10.72
N ALA A 145 -14.02 1.94 10.65
CA ALA A 145 -13.97 2.83 11.79
C ALA A 145 -12.63 2.75 12.59
N SER A 146 -11.53 2.43 11.90
CA SER A 146 -10.19 2.39 12.49
C SER A 146 -9.72 3.78 12.94
N GLY A 147 -10.14 4.83 12.25
CA GLY A 147 -9.85 6.23 12.57
C GLY A 147 -9.25 7.01 11.40
N ILE A 148 -8.78 8.22 11.67
CA ILE A 148 -8.14 9.10 10.69
C ILE A 148 -6.64 9.18 11.01
N ALA A 149 -5.79 8.66 10.11
CA ALA A 149 -4.34 8.76 10.22
C ALA A 149 -3.88 10.23 10.30
N ASP A 150 -2.88 10.49 11.13
CA ASP A 150 -2.36 11.84 11.33
C ASP A 150 -1.29 12.18 10.26
N LEU A 151 -1.75 12.26 9.01
CA LEU A 151 -0.86 12.52 7.86
C LEU A 151 -0.04 13.81 8.00
N PRO A 152 -0.59 14.93 8.50
CA PRO A 152 0.21 16.14 8.74
C PRO A 152 1.36 15.93 9.73
N ALA A 153 1.12 15.21 10.83
CA ALA A 153 2.16 14.91 11.83
C ALA A 153 3.21 13.94 11.29
N LEU A 154 2.79 12.89 10.57
CA LEU A 154 3.68 11.92 9.92
C LEU A 154 4.57 12.61 8.87
N LYS A 155 3.99 13.46 8.02
CA LYS A 155 4.72 14.27 7.04
C LYS A 155 5.73 15.20 7.72
N LYS A 156 5.30 15.92 8.78
CA LYS A 156 6.18 16.82 9.56
C LYS A 156 7.36 16.09 10.18
N ALA A 157 7.15 14.82 10.57
CA ALA A 157 8.23 13.96 11.07
C ALA A 157 9.23 13.54 9.98
N GLY A 158 8.93 13.76 8.69
CA GLY A 158 9.81 13.38 7.57
C GLY A 158 9.70 11.92 7.16
N ILE A 159 8.60 11.25 7.51
CA ILE A 159 8.33 9.87 7.13
C ILE A 159 7.89 9.83 5.66
N ASN A 160 8.35 8.82 4.89
CA ASN A 160 7.80 8.58 3.57
C ASN A 160 6.35 8.11 3.68
N LEU A 161 5.45 8.84 3.04
CA LEU A 161 4.02 8.53 3.04
C LEU A 161 3.60 7.99 1.67
N ALA A 162 2.75 6.97 1.70
CA ALA A 162 2.11 6.42 0.53
C ALA A 162 0.60 6.22 0.75
N ILE A 163 -0.12 5.95 -0.31
CA ILE A 163 -1.56 5.66 -0.30
C ILE A 163 -1.77 4.24 -0.83
N GLY A 164 -2.56 3.45 -0.10
CA GLY A 164 -3.06 2.16 -0.52
C GLY A 164 -4.58 2.12 -0.51
N THR A 165 -5.15 1.13 -1.19
CA THR A 165 -6.60 0.89 -1.19
C THR A 165 -7.03 -0.12 -0.13
N ASP A 166 -6.09 -0.90 0.41
CA ASP A 166 -6.38 -2.13 1.13
C ASP A 166 -7.14 -3.16 0.25
N GLY A 167 -7.58 -4.26 0.80
CA GLY A 167 -8.26 -5.30 0.06
C GLY A 167 -9.73 -4.99 -0.29
N PRO A 168 -10.34 -5.75 -1.24
CA PRO A 168 -11.73 -5.56 -1.64
C PRO A 168 -12.73 -5.73 -0.50
N ALA A 169 -12.43 -6.54 0.50
CA ALA A 169 -13.31 -6.77 1.65
C ALA A 169 -13.46 -5.52 2.52
N SER A 170 -12.38 -4.77 2.72
CA SER A 170 -12.33 -3.57 3.55
C SER A 170 -12.62 -2.27 2.79
N ASN A 171 -12.40 -2.22 1.47
CA ASN A 171 -12.61 -1.02 0.65
C ASN A 171 -13.77 -1.14 -0.36
N ASN A 172 -13.89 -2.26 -1.06
CA ASN A 172 -14.80 -2.53 -2.19
C ASN A 172 -14.40 -1.85 -3.52
N ALA A 173 -13.94 -0.59 -3.53
CA ALA A 173 -13.78 0.18 -4.76
C ALA A 173 -12.41 0.05 -5.44
N LEU A 174 -11.31 -0.17 -4.70
CA LEU A 174 -9.92 -0.18 -5.19
C LEU A 174 -9.63 0.98 -6.16
N ASP A 175 -10.00 2.20 -5.77
CA ASP A 175 -9.96 3.40 -6.60
C ASP A 175 -8.98 4.43 -5.99
N MET A 176 -7.81 4.59 -6.60
CA MET A 176 -6.77 5.49 -6.11
C MET A 176 -7.19 6.97 -6.12
N PHE A 177 -8.05 7.41 -7.03
CA PHE A 177 -8.56 8.80 -7.02
C PHE A 177 -9.43 9.06 -5.79
N ARG A 178 -10.26 8.08 -5.40
CA ARG A 178 -11.05 8.14 -4.16
C ARG A 178 -10.15 8.17 -2.94
N GLU A 179 -9.10 7.36 -2.92
CA GLU A 179 -8.13 7.36 -1.82
C GLU A 179 -7.39 8.70 -1.71
N MET A 180 -6.95 9.29 -2.83
CA MET A 180 -6.33 10.62 -2.85
C MET A 180 -7.27 11.69 -2.30
N TYR A 181 -8.54 11.69 -2.73
CA TYR A 181 -9.53 12.62 -2.21
C TYR A 181 -9.67 12.51 -0.69
N LEU A 182 -9.85 11.30 -0.15
CA LEU A 182 -9.99 11.06 1.28
C LEU A 182 -8.72 11.42 2.05
N ALA A 183 -7.52 11.08 1.55
CA ALA A 183 -6.25 11.47 2.14
C ALA A 183 -6.08 13.00 2.22
N ALA A 184 -6.66 13.74 1.26
CA ALA A 184 -6.65 15.19 1.28
C ALA A 184 -7.65 15.79 2.27
N VAL A 185 -8.88 15.25 2.38
CA VAL A 185 -9.97 15.92 3.10
C VAL A 185 -10.15 15.45 4.55
N LEU A 186 -9.90 14.19 4.88
CA LEU A 186 -10.07 13.69 6.25
C LEU A 186 -9.16 14.38 7.28
N PRO A 187 -7.86 14.64 6.99
CA PRO A 187 -7.02 15.42 7.90
C PRO A 187 -7.53 16.85 8.12
N LYS A 188 -8.14 17.48 7.11
CA LYS A 188 -8.72 18.85 7.25
C LYS A 188 -9.85 18.86 8.26
N LEU A 189 -10.71 17.83 8.28
CA LEU A 189 -11.76 17.67 9.29
C LEU A 189 -11.17 17.41 10.67
N LYS A 190 -10.14 16.58 10.78
CA LYS A 190 -9.47 16.25 12.04
C LYS A 190 -8.80 17.47 12.68
N TYR A 191 -8.22 18.34 11.85
CA TYR A 191 -7.49 19.54 12.30
C TYR A 191 -8.35 20.80 12.32
N GLU A 192 -9.60 20.75 11.81
CA GLU A 192 -10.45 21.93 11.59
C GLU A 192 -9.74 23.04 10.80
N ASP A 193 -8.84 22.65 9.88
CA ASP A 193 -8.01 23.52 9.07
C ASP A 193 -7.97 23.07 7.61
N ALA A 194 -8.51 23.89 6.71
CA ALA A 194 -8.54 23.62 5.27
C ALA A 194 -7.14 23.67 4.60
N ALA A 195 -6.11 24.19 5.27
CA ALA A 195 -4.77 24.35 4.72
C ALA A 195 -3.89 23.10 4.91
N VAL A 196 -4.22 22.19 5.84
CA VAL A 196 -3.44 20.97 6.03
C VAL A 196 -3.59 20.00 4.84
N MET A 197 -2.56 19.23 4.55
CA MET A 197 -2.50 18.26 3.43
C MET A 197 -2.78 18.89 2.07
N ASP A 198 -1.76 19.52 1.48
CA ASP A 198 -1.83 20.06 0.11
C ASP A 198 -1.99 18.92 -0.92
N ALA A 199 -2.70 19.22 -2.02
CA ALA A 199 -2.94 18.27 -3.09
C ALA A 199 -1.65 17.73 -3.73
N ALA A 200 -0.58 18.55 -3.78
CA ALA A 200 0.70 18.10 -4.32
C ALA A 200 1.36 17.04 -3.43
N ASP A 201 1.22 17.15 -2.11
CA ASP A 201 1.71 16.13 -1.19
C ASP A 201 0.93 14.82 -1.35
N VAL A 202 -0.39 14.91 -1.48
CA VAL A 202 -1.25 13.74 -1.71
C VAL A 202 -0.93 13.04 -3.03
N LEU A 203 -0.70 13.81 -4.11
CA LEU A 203 -0.29 13.24 -5.39
C LEU A 203 1.08 12.53 -5.28
N LYS A 204 2.03 13.10 -4.54
CA LYS A 204 3.31 12.42 -4.25
C LYS A 204 3.11 11.11 -3.48
N MET A 205 2.22 11.07 -2.50
CA MET A 205 1.90 9.83 -1.79
C MET A 205 1.35 8.75 -2.71
N ALA A 206 0.53 9.12 -3.70
CA ALA A 206 -0.04 8.19 -4.68
C ALA A 206 0.93 7.78 -5.81
N THR A 207 2.10 8.40 -5.90
CA THR A 207 3.09 8.18 -6.98
C THR A 207 4.47 7.86 -6.40
N THR A 208 5.33 8.85 -6.24
CA THR A 208 6.72 8.65 -5.78
C THR A 208 6.81 8.03 -4.39
N GLY A 209 5.91 8.41 -3.47
CA GLY A 209 5.84 7.81 -2.13
C GLY A 209 5.48 6.34 -2.17
N GLY A 210 4.52 5.96 -3.04
CA GLY A 210 4.15 4.58 -3.28
C GLY A 210 5.29 3.76 -3.88
N ALA A 211 5.96 4.29 -4.90
CA ALA A 211 7.10 3.62 -5.51
C ALA A 211 8.23 3.37 -4.49
N LEU A 212 8.56 4.35 -3.66
CA LEU A 212 9.53 4.17 -2.56
C LEU A 212 9.08 3.14 -1.54
N ALA A 213 7.81 3.18 -1.11
CA ALA A 213 7.28 2.22 -0.15
C ALA A 213 7.32 0.78 -0.68
N MET A 214 7.11 0.57 -1.98
CA MET A 214 7.22 -0.74 -2.63
C MET A 214 8.67 -1.17 -2.91
N GLY A 215 9.65 -0.27 -2.75
CA GLY A 215 11.04 -0.53 -3.13
C GLY A 215 11.25 -0.61 -4.65
N LEU A 216 10.53 0.23 -5.40
CA LEU A 216 10.59 0.37 -6.86
C LEU A 216 10.98 1.80 -7.28
N PRO A 217 12.21 2.25 -6.97
CA PRO A 217 12.64 3.61 -7.30
C PRO A 217 12.61 3.90 -8.80
N GLU A 218 12.68 2.89 -9.65
CA GLU A 218 12.58 2.99 -11.11
C GLU A 218 11.17 3.35 -11.61
N CYS A 219 10.15 3.28 -10.74
CA CYS A 219 8.77 3.69 -11.06
C CYS A 219 8.44 5.12 -10.59
N MET A 220 9.40 5.87 -10.04
CA MET A 220 9.13 7.17 -9.41
C MET A 220 8.81 8.28 -10.39
N TYR A 221 9.46 8.28 -11.56
CA TYR A 221 9.45 9.41 -12.49
C TYR A 221 9.29 8.98 -13.95
N VAL A 222 8.67 9.84 -14.75
CA VAL A 222 8.65 9.70 -16.20
C VAL A 222 9.95 10.30 -16.76
N LYS A 223 10.95 9.46 -16.97
CA LYS A 223 12.26 9.90 -17.46
C LYS A 223 13.02 8.71 -18.07
N GLU A 224 14.02 8.97 -18.94
CA GLU A 224 14.92 7.94 -19.47
C GLU A 224 15.55 7.09 -18.36
N GLY A 225 15.62 5.76 -18.60
CA GLY A 225 16.16 4.79 -17.65
C GLY A 225 15.20 4.37 -16.53
N GLN A 226 13.97 4.85 -16.54
CA GLN A 226 12.90 4.41 -15.62
C GLN A 226 11.98 3.39 -16.30
N PHE A 227 11.25 2.60 -15.52
CA PHE A 227 10.22 1.72 -16.06
C PHE A 227 9.09 2.53 -16.71
N ALA A 228 8.57 2.02 -17.80
CA ALA A 228 7.42 2.60 -18.48
C ALA A 228 6.11 2.12 -17.87
N ASP A 229 5.92 2.40 -16.57
CA ASP A 229 4.70 2.17 -15.81
C ASP A 229 3.96 3.50 -15.72
N LEU A 230 2.97 3.70 -16.58
CA LEU A 230 2.35 5.01 -16.83
C LEU A 230 0.84 4.91 -16.90
N ILE A 231 0.17 6.02 -16.57
CA ILE A 231 -1.24 6.23 -16.91
C ILE A 231 -1.38 7.54 -17.72
N LEU A 232 -2.32 7.57 -18.67
CA LEU A 232 -2.77 8.80 -19.31
C LEU A 232 -4.13 9.18 -18.73
N ILE A 233 -4.25 10.46 -18.36
CA ILE A 233 -5.49 11.02 -17.79
C ILE A 233 -6.14 11.94 -18.83
N ASP A 234 -7.42 11.68 -19.14
CA ASP A 234 -8.23 12.53 -20.00
C ASP A 234 -8.69 13.78 -19.25
N LEU A 235 -8.16 14.93 -19.64
CA LEU A 235 -8.53 16.23 -19.08
C LEU A 235 -9.74 16.86 -19.76
N GLN A 236 -10.23 16.29 -20.86
CA GLN A 236 -11.39 16.82 -21.64
C GLN A 236 -12.75 16.34 -21.10
N ARG A 237 -12.79 15.96 -19.82
CA ARG A 237 -14.01 15.54 -19.13
C ARG A 237 -14.59 16.69 -18.28
N PRO A 238 -15.92 16.77 -18.11
CA PRO A 238 -16.53 17.88 -17.37
C PRO A 238 -16.00 18.06 -15.94
N ASN A 239 -15.69 16.96 -15.23
CA ASN A 239 -15.13 17.00 -13.87
C ASN A 239 -13.70 17.57 -13.82
N MET A 240 -12.97 17.60 -14.95
CA MET A 240 -11.62 18.14 -15.04
C MET A 240 -11.58 19.58 -15.54
N GLN A 241 -12.72 20.18 -15.89
CA GLN A 241 -12.80 21.53 -16.44
C GLN A 241 -13.41 22.53 -15.44
N PRO A 242 -12.97 23.79 -15.45
CA PRO A 242 -11.78 24.31 -16.16
C PRO A 242 -10.46 23.82 -15.52
N VAL A 243 -9.43 23.64 -16.34
CA VAL A 243 -8.09 23.30 -15.83
C VAL A 243 -7.44 24.59 -15.32
N HIS A 244 -7.52 24.82 -14.03
CA HIS A 244 -6.88 25.95 -13.36
C HIS A 244 -5.61 25.54 -12.62
N ASN A 245 -5.70 24.45 -11.86
CA ASN A 245 -4.55 23.83 -11.17
C ASN A 245 -4.66 22.30 -11.36
N LEU A 246 -3.82 21.77 -12.24
CA LEU A 246 -3.89 20.36 -12.63
C LEU A 246 -3.80 19.41 -11.43
N VAL A 247 -2.91 19.66 -10.49
CA VAL A 247 -2.73 18.80 -9.30
C VAL A 247 -3.98 18.81 -8.43
N LYS A 248 -4.58 19.97 -8.22
CA LYS A 248 -5.83 20.08 -7.46
C LYS A 248 -7.00 19.44 -8.21
N ASN A 249 -7.07 19.60 -9.53
CA ASN A 249 -8.09 18.93 -10.35
C ASN A 249 -7.96 17.40 -10.21
N LEU A 250 -6.75 16.83 -10.31
CA LEU A 250 -6.52 15.40 -10.16
C LEU A 250 -6.98 14.88 -8.79
N VAL A 251 -6.60 15.57 -7.70
CA VAL A 251 -6.86 15.10 -6.33
C VAL A 251 -8.32 15.33 -5.91
N TYR A 252 -8.91 16.47 -6.26
CA TYR A 252 -10.25 16.82 -5.75
C TYR A 252 -11.40 16.50 -6.71
N SER A 253 -11.13 16.44 -8.02
CA SER A 253 -12.14 16.26 -9.05
C SER A 253 -11.92 15.04 -9.93
N GLY A 254 -10.68 14.50 -9.96
CA GLY A 254 -10.34 13.33 -10.75
C GLY A 254 -11.06 12.07 -10.29
N SER A 255 -11.28 11.16 -11.21
CA SER A 255 -11.86 9.84 -10.97
C SER A 255 -11.20 8.79 -11.85
N LYS A 256 -11.41 7.51 -11.56
CA LYS A 256 -10.94 6.40 -12.40
C LYS A 256 -11.46 6.50 -13.85
N GLU A 257 -12.60 7.13 -14.08
CA GLU A 257 -13.18 7.35 -15.40
C GLU A 257 -12.35 8.31 -16.28
N ASN A 258 -11.42 9.05 -15.68
CA ASN A 258 -10.47 9.90 -16.40
C ASN A 258 -9.26 9.13 -16.91
N VAL A 259 -9.02 7.87 -16.48
CA VAL A 259 -7.90 7.06 -16.98
C VAL A 259 -8.21 6.63 -18.41
N LYS A 260 -7.40 7.09 -19.35
CA LYS A 260 -7.50 6.81 -20.78
C LYS A 260 -6.64 5.63 -21.21
N MET A 261 -5.49 5.47 -20.56
CA MET A 261 -4.55 4.37 -20.84
C MET A 261 -3.82 3.99 -19.55
N THR A 262 -3.56 2.71 -19.40
CA THR A 262 -2.63 2.15 -18.41
C THR A 262 -1.56 1.32 -19.13
N MET A 263 -0.31 1.62 -18.84
CA MET A 263 0.86 0.94 -19.38
C MET A 263 1.70 0.39 -18.24
N VAL A 264 2.19 -0.83 -18.35
CA VAL A 264 3.13 -1.45 -17.43
C VAL A 264 4.29 -2.04 -18.23
N ASN A 265 5.51 -1.70 -17.87
CA ASN A 265 6.73 -2.13 -18.54
C ASN A 265 6.71 -1.90 -20.07
N GLY A 266 6.10 -0.78 -20.51
CA GLY A 266 5.95 -0.45 -21.91
C GLY A 266 4.80 -1.17 -22.64
N MET A 267 4.08 -2.07 -21.97
CA MET A 267 2.91 -2.76 -22.54
C MET A 267 1.62 -2.05 -22.13
N VAL A 268 0.76 -1.73 -23.10
CA VAL A 268 -0.57 -1.16 -22.82
C VAL A 268 -1.48 -2.28 -22.33
N LEU A 269 -2.01 -2.14 -21.11
CA LEU A 269 -2.93 -3.09 -20.50
C LEU A 269 -4.38 -2.64 -20.57
N TYR A 270 -4.60 -1.34 -20.73
CA TYR A 270 -5.93 -0.72 -20.89
C TYR A 270 -5.81 0.51 -21.76
N GLU A 271 -6.72 0.68 -22.69
CA GLU A 271 -6.86 1.90 -23.47
C GLU A 271 -8.31 2.11 -23.93
N ASN A 272 -8.87 3.32 -23.68
CA ASN A 272 -10.17 3.77 -24.17
C ASN A 272 -11.34 2.80 -23.91
N GLY A 273 -11.34 2.08 -22.77
CA GLY A 273 -12.38 1.12 -22.40
C GLY A 273 -12.06 -0.34 -22.74
N GLU A 274 -10.99 -0.59 -23.47
CA GLU A 274 -10.55 -1.93 -23.83
C GLU A 274 -9.43 -2.42 -22.91
N PHE A 275 -9.48 -3.70 -22.51
CA PHE A 275 -8.50 -4.35 -21.64
C PHE A 275 -7.67 -5.37 -22.44
N PHE A 276 -6.35 -5.33 -22.29
CA PHE A 276 -5.38 -6.18 -22.97
C PHE A 276 -4.66 -7.09 -21.96
N VAL A 277 -5.43 -7.79 -21.12
CA VAL A 277 -4.94 -8.60 -19.99
C VAL A 277 -5.13 -10.12 -20.22
N GLY A 278 -5.35 -10.53 -21.45
CA GLY A 278 -5.45 -11.94 -21.84
C GLY A 278 -6.85 -12.56 -21.73
N GLU A 279 -7.74 -12.01 -20.91
CA GLU A 279 -9.14 -12.46 -20.77
C GLU A 279 -10.09 -11.25 -20.89
N SER A 280 -11.28 -11.50 -21.43
CA SER A 280 -12.29 -10.43 -21.51
C SER A 280 -12.90 -10.13 -20.13
N PRO A 281 -13.33 -8.88 -19.88
CA PRO A 281 -14.02 -8.53 -18.63
C PRO A 281 -15.23 -9.42 -18.35
N SER A 282 -16.00 -9.79 -19.36
CA SER A 282 -17.20 -10.63 -19.22
C SER A 282 -16.86 -12.06 -18.74
N GLU A 283 -15.76 -12.64 -19.20
CA GLU A 283 -15.27 -13.94 -18.74
C GLU A 283 -14.80 -13.87 -17.29
N ILE A 284 -14.06 -12.81 -16.93
CA ILE A 284 -13.58 -12.58 -15.56
C ILE A 284 -14.80 -12.42 -14.62
N TYR A 285 -15.81 -11.63 -15.01
CA TYR A 285 -17.02 -11.42 -14.20
C TYR A 285 -17.81 -12.72 -14.01
N ALA A 286 -17.95 -13.56 -15.06
CA ALA A 286 -18.63 -14.83 -14.97
C ALA A 286 -17.93 -15.78 -13.98
N LYS A 287 -16.60 -15.92 -14.09
CA LYS A 287 -15.77 -16.72 -13.17
C LYS A 287 -15.87 -16.21 -11.72
N ALA A 288 -15.75 -14.90 -11.51
CA ALA A 288 -15.85 -14.30 -10.18
C ALA A 288 -17.23 -14.55 -9.53
N ASN A 289 -18.32 -14.40 -10.30
CA ASN A 289 -19.67 -14.66 -9.82
C ASN A 289 -19.88 -16.17 -9.49
N GLU A 290 -19.31 -17.08 -10.26
CA GLU A 290 -19.35 -18.50 -9.96
C GLU A 290 -18.63 -18.85 -8.65
N VAL A 291 -17.41 -18.30 -8.46
CA VAL A 291 -16.65 -18.46 -7.21
C VAL A 291 -17.45 -17.91 -6.03
N THR A 292 -18.02 -16.71 -6.16
CA THR A 292 -18.83 -16.09 -5.11
C THR A 292 -20.01 -16.99 -4.72
N LYS A 293 -20.77 -17.50 -5.68
CA LYS A 293 -21.88 -18.42 -5.39
C LYS A 293 -21.44 -19.65 -4.60
N ARG A 294 -20.27 -20.20 -4.93
CA ARG A 294 -19.73 -21.41 -4.26
C ARG A 294 -19.33 -21.17 -2.81
N ILE A 295 -18.80 -19.99 -2.48
CA ILE A 295 -18.31 -19.68 -1.12
C ILE A 295 -19.39 -19.04 -0.22
N THR A 296 -20.53 -18.60 -0.78
CA THR A 296 -21.64 -18.00 -0.03
C THR A 296 -22.81 -18.97 0.19
N GLN A 297 -22.74 -20.18 -0.34
CA GLN A 297 -23.67 -21.30 -0.07
C GLN A 297 -23.16 -22.14 1.12
#